data_a514b17c112463da4d944ab1056b2e61
#
_entry.id   a514b17c112463da4d944ab1056b2e61
#
_cell.length_a   1.000
_cell.length_b   1.000
_cell.length_c   1.000
_cell.angle_alpha   90.00
_cell.angle_beta   90.00
_cell.angle_gamma   90.00
#
_symmetry.space_group_name_H-M   'P 1'
#
loop_
_entity.id
_entity.type
_entity.pdbx_description
1 polymer ?
#
loop_
_entity_poly.entity_id
_entity_poly.type
_entity_poly.pdbx_seq_one_letter_code
_entity_poly.pdbx_strand_id
1 'polypeptide(L)'
;MNIGIVGARKYQDSQSVLDLVRSLPAATIITSSCKGVCTWAKEAAEDRGMKVTVFAPDLENIRAWFDIPKRYYQRNKEMVEACDLLHAFISAEDGFIGGTRFEVDYAVSLGIPVQIHRENGLSQFIFQYSFPSFDQEADFFLAWEGFFHKIRLELGVSR
;
A
#
# COMPACT_ATOMS: atom_id res chain seq x y z
N MET A 1 -12.20 0.30 15.21
CA MET A 1 -11.91 0.89 13.89
C MET A 1 -10.58 0.35 13.39
N ASN A 2 -10.54 -0.07 12.16
CA ASN A 2 -9.35 -0.59 11.49
C ASN A 2 -8.81 0.49 10.55
N ILE A 3 -7.60 0.98 10.79
CA ILE A 3 -6.97 2.03 10.00
C ILE A 3 -5.84 1.42 9.17
N GLY A 4 -5.99 1.45 7.85
CA GLY A 4 -4.99 1.02 6.91
C GLY A 4 -3.90 2.09 6.74
N ILE A 5 -2.63 1.69 6.77
CA ILE A 5 -1.49 2.55 6.46
C ILE A 5 -0.62 1.84 5.43
N VAL A 6 -0.54 2.44 4.25
CA VAL A 6 0.22 1.93 3.11
C VAL A 6 1.06 3.03 2.49
N GLY A 7 2.06 2.68 1.70
CA GLY A 7 2.85 3.68 0.99
C GLY A 7 3.99 3.12 0.16
N ALA A 8 4.55 4.01 -0.63
CA ALA A 8 5.66 3.72 -1.52
C ALA A 8 6.93 3.36 -0.73
N ARG A 9 7.70 2.39 -1.25
CA ARG A 9 8.99 1.98 -0.63
C ARG A 9 10.03 3.09 -0.61
N LYS A 10 9.94 4.03 -1.55
CA LYS A 10 10.85 5.17 -1.68
C LYS A 10 10.37 6.44 -1.00
N TYR A 11 9.28 6.36 -0.25
CA TYR A 11 8.87 7.45 0.62
C TYR A 11 9.97 7.74 1.65
N GLN A 12 10.40 9.01 1.78
CA GLN A 12 11.56 9.39 2.60
C GLN A 12 11.19 10.00 3.95
N ASP A 13 10.01 10.65 4.03
CA ASP A 13 9.58 11.35 5.24
C ASP A 13 8.95 10.41 6.26
N SER A 14 9.80 9.64 6.94
CA SER A 14 9.35 8.75 8.02
C SER A 14 8.66 9.50 9.15
N GLN A 15 9.07 10.76 9.42
CA GLN A 15 8.50 11.55 10.50
C GLN A 15 7.00 11.80 10.32
N SER A 16 6.56 12.09 9.09
CA SER A 16 5.13 12.25 8.79
C SER A 16 4.32 10.98 9.10
N VAL A 17 4.89 9.79 8.87
CA VAL A 17 4.23 8.51 9.20
C VAL A 17 4.13 8.34 10.72
N LEU A 18 5.22 8.61 11.45
CA LEU A 18 5.26 8.52 12.91
C LEU A 18 4.27 9.49 13.54
N ASP A 19 4.21 10.73 13.06
CA ASP A 19 3.32 11.76 13.58
C ASP A 19 1.85 11.44 13.30
N LEU A 20 1.56 10.90 12.13
CA LEU A 20 0.22 10.36 11.85
C LEU A 20 -0.16 9.31 12.89
N VAL A 21 0.64 8.25 13.04
CA VAL A 21 0.34 7.15 13.96
C VAL A 21 0.18 7.67 15.40
N ARG A 22 1.01 8.63 15.82
CA ARG A 22 0.90 9.26 17.16
C ARG A 22 -0.40 10.05 17.36
N SER A 23 -0.94 10.65 16.31
CA SER A 23 -2.18 11.42 16.35
C SER A 23 -3.46 10.58 16.29
N LEU A 24 -3.36 9.32 15.85
CA LEU A 24 -4.53 8.46 15.69
C LEU A 24 -5.16 8.10 17.05
N PRO A 25 -6.51 7.97 17.10
CA PRO A 25 -7.18 7.42 18.27
C PRO A 25 -6.83 5.94 18.46
N ALA A 26 -7.25 5.34 19.58
CA ALA A 26 -7.11 3.91 19.78
C ALA A 26 -7.82 3.13 18.66
N ALA A 27 -7.04 2.39 17.88
CA ALA A 27 -7.50 1.66 16.71
C ALA A 27 -6.62 0.42 16.47
N THR A 28 -7.03 -0.45 15.56
CA THR A 28 -6.17 -1.49 15.00
C THR A 28 -5.51 -0.93 13.75
N ILE A 29 -4.19 -0.97 13.68
CA ILE A 29 -3.44 -0.61 12.49
C ILE A 29 -3.36 -1.81 11.55
N ILE A 30 -3.81 -1.60 10.33
CA ILE A 30 -3.74 -2.58 9.24
C ILE A 30 -2.64 -2.14 8.28
N THR A 31 -1.67 -3.00 8.02
CA THR A 31 -0.58 -2.68 7.11
C THR A 31 -0.03 -3.93 6.43
N SER A 32 0.98 -3.76 5.59
CA SER A 32 1.60 -4.86 4.89
C SER A 32 3.02 -5.15 5.41
N SER A 33 3.61 -6.25 4.96
CA SER A 33 5.01 -6.61 5.25
C SER A 33 6.05 -5.83 4.42
N CYS A 34 5.64 -4.76 3.71
CA CYS A 34 6.54 -3.96 2.89
C CYS A 34 7.48 -3.09 3.73
N LYS A 35 8.66 -2.81 3.18
CA LYS A 35 9.64 -1.88 3.77
C LYS A 35 9.15 -0.43 3.65
N GLY A 36 9.74 0.46 4.44
CA GLY A 36 9.43 1.89 4.45
C GLY A 36 8.17 2.19 5.25
N VAL A 37 7.20 2.87 4.67
CA VAL A 37 5.97 3.35 5.34
C VAL A 37 5.31 2.27 6.19
N CYS A 38 5.14 1.06 5.65
CA CYS A 38 4.47 -0.02 6.37
C CYS A 38 5.24 -0.48 7.61
N THR A 39 6.57 -0.57 7.52
CA THR A 39 7.44 -0.91 8.66
C THR A 39 7.36 0.18 9.73
N TRP A 40 7.51 1.44 9.35
CA TRP A 40 7.46 2.57 10.29
C TRP A 40 6.11 2.70 10.98
N ALA A 41 5.02 2.50 10.23
CA ALA A 41 3.67 2.52 10.79
C ALA A 41 3.45 1.40 11.82
N LYS A 42 3.94 0.19 11.50
CA LYS A 42 3.89 -0.96 12.41
C LYS A 42 4.64 -0.67 13.71
N GLU A 43 5.92 -0.28 13.60
CA GLU A 43 6.79 0.00 14.77
C GLU A 43 6.19 1.10 15.65
N ALA A 44 5.77 2.22 15.05
CA ALA A 44 5.15 3.32 15.79
C ALA A 44 3.84 2.92 16.49
N ALA A 45 3.04 2.05 15.89
CA ALA A 45 1.81 1.55 16.50
C ALA A 45 2.10 0.59 17.65
N GLU A 46 3.07 -0.32 17.48
CA GLU A 46 3.52 -1.24 18.53
C GLU A 46 4.09 -0.47 19.73
N ASP A 47 4.91 0.55 19.52
CA ASP A 47 5.46 1.44 20.57
C ASP A 47 4.35 2.15 21.38
N ARG A 48 3.19 2.39 20.75
CA ARG A 48 2.01 2.95 21.42
C ARG A 48 1.12 1.90 22.08
N GLY A 49 1.47 0.62 22.00
CA GLY A 49 0.63 -0.49 22.48
C GLY A 49 -0.65 -0.68 21.67
N MET A 50 -0.71 -0.20 20.43
CA MET A 50 -1.83 -0.40 19.53
C MET A 50 -1.80 -1.81 18.94
N LYS A 51 -2.99 -2.37 18.65
CA LYS A 51 -3.06 -3.63 17.91
C LYS A 51 -2.63 -3.40 16.46
N VAL A 52 -1.78 -4.29 15.94
CA VAL A 52 -1.34 -4.27 14.55
C VAL A 52 -1.68 -5.59 13.87
N THR A 53 -2.21 -5.52 12.67
CA THR A 53 -2.42 -6.66 11.78
C THR A 53 -1.59 -6.44 10.50
N VAL A 54 -0.66 -7.35 10.25
CA VAL A 54 0.23 -7.28 9.09
C VAL A 54 -0.18 -8.32 8.05
N PHE A 55 -0.50 -7.87 6.85
CA PHE A 55 -0.79 -8.74 5.71
C PHE A 55 0.48 -9.05 4.93
N ALA A 56 0.80 -10.31 4.76
CA ALA A 56 1.91 -10.78 3.93
C ALA A 56 1.37 -11.62 2.76
N PRO A 57 2.00 -11.58 1.58
CA PRO A 57 1.60 -12.46 0.50
C PRO A 57 1.93 -13.92 0.87
N ASP A 58 1.02 -14.82 0.55
CA ASP A 58 1.30 -16.25 0.61
C ASP A 58 2.17 -16.62 -0.60
N LEU A 59 3.44 -16.84 -0.35
CA LEU A 59 4.43 -17.22 -1.35
C LEU A 59 4.78 -18.72 -1.30
N GLU A 60 4.03 -19.51 -0.55
CA GLU A 60 4.20 -20.95 -0.52
C GLU A 60 3.67 -21.60 -1.80
N ASN A 61 4.30 -22.69 -2.22
CA ASN A 61 3.89 -23.49 -3.38
C ASN A 61 3.73 -22.70 -4.69
N ILE A 62 4.54 -21.67 -4.91
CA ILE A 62 4.60 -20.94 -6.18
C ILE A 62 5.16 -21.89 -7.25
N ARG A 63 4.34 -22.15 -8.27
CA ARG A 63 4.72 -23.03 -9.40
C ARG A 63 5.44 -22.28 -10.51
N ALA A 64 5.16 -20.98 -10.65
CA ALA A 64 5.72 -20.15 -11.68
C ALA A 64 5.93 -18.71 -11.16
N TRP A 65 6.98 -18.05 -11.63
CA TRP A 65 7.32 -16.69 -11.21
C TRP A 65 6.20 -15.67 -11.45
N PHE A 66 5.36 -15.86 -12.47
CA PHE A 66 4.22 -15.00 -12.79
C PHE A 66 3.04 -15.16 -11.80
N ASP A 67 3.09 -16.13 -10.88
CA ASP A 67 2.11 -16.25 -9.80
C ASP A 67 2.42 -15.30 -8.64
N ILE A 68 3.68 -14.85 -8.50
CA ILE A 68 4.10 -13.93 -7.45
C ILE A 68 3.28 -12.63 -7.47
N PRO A 69 3.11 -11.93 -8.60
CA PRO A 69 2.26 -10.73 -8.67
C PRO A 69 0.83 -10.98 -8.21
N LYS A 70 0.23 -12.09 -8.61
CA LYS A 70 -1.14 -12.44 -8.21
C LYS A 70 -1.28 -12.58 -6.69
N ARG A 71 -0.27 -13.14 -6.03
CA ARG A 71 -0.24 -13.29 -4.57
C ARG A 71 -0.13 -11.93 -3.86
N TYR A 72 0.71 -11.03 -4.37
CA TYR A 72 0.78 -9.65 -3.87
C TYR A 72 -0.53 -8.89 -4.10
N TYR A 73 -1.15 -9.05 -5.26
CA TYR A 73 -2.45 -8.47 -5.60
C TYR A 73 -3.55 -8.95 -4.64
N GLN A 74 -3.62 -10.24 -4.42
CA GLN A 74 -4.58 -10.84 -3.49
C GLN A 74 -4.40 -10.30 -2.08
N ARG A 75 -3.16 -10.26 -1.59
CA ARG A 75 -2.83 -9.69 -0.28
C ARG A 75 -3.27 -8.22 -0.17
N ASN A 76 -3.03 -7.40 -1.21
CA ASN A 76 -3.44 -6.00 -1.20
C ASN A 76 -4.96 -5.85 -1.09
N LYS A 77 -5.72 -6.67 -1.81
CA LYS A 77 -7.19 -6.71 -1.69
C LYS A 77 -7.62 -7.04 -0.27
N GLU A 78 -7.17 -8.15 0.27
CA GLU A 78 -7.53 -8.61 1.62
C GLU A 78 -7.18 -7.57 2.70
N MET A 79 -6.05 -6.91 2.55
CA MET A 79 -5.62 -5.84 3.45
C MET A 79 -6.56 -4.63 3.38
N VAL A 80 -6.92 -4.17 2.17
CA VAL A 80 -7.82 -3.03 1.98
C VAL A 80 -9.23 -3.37 2.47
N GLU A 81 -9.75 -4.56 2.19
CA GLU A 81 -11.06 -5.02 2.66
C GLU A 81 -11.17 -5.07 4.20
N ALA A 82 -10.05 -5.20 4.89
CA ALA A 82 -10.00 -5.18 6.36
C ALA A 82 -10.03 -3.77 6.95
N CYS A 83 -10.00 -2.70 6.13
CA CYS A 83 -9.88 -1.32 6.58
C CYS A 83 -11.23 -0.60 6.64
N ASP A 84 -11.41 0.26 7.64
CA ASP A 84 -12.50 1.25 7.71
C ASP A 84 -12.07 2.61 7.15
N LEU A 85 -10.77 2.88 7.13
CA LEU A 85 -10.11 4.09 6.62
C LEU A 85 -8.72 3.72 6.11
N LEU A 86 -8.29 4.28 4.99
CA LEU A 86 -6.97 4.06 4.42
C LEU A 86 -6.16 5.37 4.38
N HIS A 87 -4.95 5.35 4.92
CA HIS A 87 -3.93 6.37 4.74
C HIS A 87 -2.88 5.86 3.74
N ALA A 88 -2.66 6.60 2.66
CA ALA A 88 -1.73 6.26 1.60
C ALA A 88 -0.62 7.31 1.47
N PHE A 89 0.63 6.90 1.61
CA PHE A 89 1.81 7.76 1.52
C PHE A 89 2.47 7.63 0.15
N ILE A 90 2.53 8.74 -0.58
CA ILE A 90 3.01 8.81 -1.96
C ILE A 90 4.38 9.45 -2.02
N SER A 91 5.35 8.69 -2.52
CA SER A 91 6.72 9.16 -2.74
C SER A 91 6.75 10.25 -3.82
N ALA A 92 7.56 11.28 -3.60
CA ALA A 92 7.85 12.31 -4.60
C ALA A 92 8.65 11.74 -5.79
N GLU A 93 9.49 10.72 -5.55
CA GLU A 93 10.32 10.09 -6.57
C GLU A 93 9.48 9.20 -7.51
N ASP A 94 8.68 8.28 -6.96
CA ASP A 94 7.93 7.32 -7.77
C ASP A 94 6.57 7.86 -8.22
N GLY A 95 6.04 8.87 -7.53
CA GLY A 95 4.69 9.38 -7.78
C GLY A 95 3.59 8.41 -7.35
N PHE A 96 2.39 8.63 -7.88
CA PHE A 96 1.20 7.84 -7.54
C PHE A 96 1.03 6.68 -8.53
N ILE A 97 1.78 5.61 -8.31
CA ILE A 97 1.85 4.42 -9.18
C ILE A 97 1.92 3.12 -8.37
N GLY A 98 1.86 1.99 -9.05
CA GLY A 98 2.12 0.66 -8.51
C GLY A 98 1.14 0.22 -7.43
N GLY A 99 1.63 -0.52 -6.43
CA GLY A 99 0.83 -1.11 -5.38
C GLY A 99 0.02 -0.09 -4.57
N THR A 100 0.62 1.05 -4.23
CA THR A 100 -0.07 2.10 -3.46
C THR A 100 -1.23 2.71 -4.24
N ARG A 101 -1.08 2.93 -5.55
CA ARG A 101 -2.19 3.38 -6.40
C ARG A 101 -3.29 2.34 -6.44
N PHE A 102 -2.94 1.08 -6.66
CA PHE A 102 -3.92 0.00 -6.67
C PHE A 102 -4.72 -0.07 -5.36
N GLU A 103 -4.04 -0.01 -4.21
CA GLU A 103 -4.67 -0.05 -2.88
C GLU A 103 -5.66 1.11 -2.69
N VAL A 104 -5.29 2.31 -3.14
CA VAL A 104 -6.17 3.49 -3.12
C VAL A 104 -7.38 3.31 -4.03
N ASP A 105 -7.14 2.96 -5.30
CA ASP A 105 -8.20 2.79 -6.29
C ASP A 105 -9.20 1.70 -5.84
N TYR A 106 -8.70 0.61 -5.27
CA TYR A 106 -9.53 -0.47 -4.75
C TYR A 106 -10.33 -0.03 -3.51
N ALA A 107 -9.71 0.69 -2.55
CA ALA A 107 -10.41 1.23 -1.39
C ALA A 107 -11.56 2.16 -1.79
N VAL A 108 -11.30 3.05 -2.74
CA VAL A 108 -12.32 3.96 -3.28
C VAL A 108 -13.47 3.19 -3.96
N SER A 109 -13.16 2.13 -4.70
CA SER A 109 -14.19 1.28 -5.34
C SER A 109 -15.10 0.57 -4.33
N LEU A 110 -14.59 0.30 -3.12
CA LEU A 110 -15.35 -0.27 -2.01
C LEU A 110 -16.05 0.79 -1.14
N GLY A 111 -15.90 2.07 -1.46
CA GLY A 111 -16.44 3.17 -0.65
C GLY A 111 -15.69 3.41 0.67
N ILE A 112 -14.47 2.87 0.81
CA ILE A 112 -13.61 3.11 1.96
C ILE A 112 -12.97 4.49 1.82
N PRO A 113 -13.09 5.38 2.84
CA PRO A 113 -12.46 6.69 2.80
C PRO A 113 -10.94 6.57 2.69
N VAL A 114 -10.31 7.42 1.89
CA VAL A 114 -8.86 7.44 1.70
C VAL A 114 -8.30 8.82 1.98
N GLN A 115 -7.23 8.89 2.76
CA GLN A 115 -6.42 10.08 2.93
C GLN A 115 -5.04 9.87 2.28
N ILE A 116 -4.73 10.70 1.30
CA ILE A 116 -3.45 10.69 0.59
C ILE A 116 -2.51 11.69 1.25
N HIS A 117 -1.30 11.24 1.56
CA HIS A 117 -0.19 12.02 2.08
C HIS A 117 0.94 12.05 1.04
N ARG A 118 1.32 13.25 0.60
CA ARG A 118 2.42 13.44 -0.35
C ARG A 118 3.64 14.00 0.37
N GLU A 119 4.83 13.60 -0.03
CA GLU A 119 6.09 14.10 0.54
C GLU A 119 6.26 15.62 0.46
N ASN A 120 5.59 16.29 -0.47
CA ASN A 120 5.60 17.76 -0.58
C ASN A 120 4.64 18.47 0.39
N GLY A 121 4.12 17.77 1.39
CA GLY A 121 3.25 18.32 2.42
C GLY A 121 1.79 18.52 2.02
N LEU A 122 1.41 18.17 0.78
CA LEU A 122 0.01 18.24 0.35
C LEU A 122 -0.71 16.95 0.75
N SER A 123 -1.73 17.09 1.60
CA SER A 123 -2.65 16.01 1.95
C SER A 123 -3.99 16.20 1.26
N GLN A 124 -4.54 15.13 0.73
CA GLN A 124 -5.82 15.11 0.05
C GLN A 124 -6.72 14.03 0.64
N PHE A 125 -7.95 14.38 0.99
CA PHE A 125 -8.96 13.43 1.43
C PHE A 125 -9.89 13.07 0.25
N ILE A 126 -10.08 11.77 0.00
CA ILE A 126 -10.94 11.28 -1.07
C ILE A 126 -12.08 10.47 -0.44
N PHE A 127 -13.31 10.99 -0.55
CA PHE A 127 -14.51 10.29 -0.07
C PHE A 127 -15.20 9.47 -1.15
N GLN A 128 -15.12 9.90 -2.39
CA GLN A 128 -15.78 9.24 -3.51
C GLN A 128 -15.16 9.69 -4.84
N TYR A 129 -14.78 8.74 -5.68
CA TYR A 129 -14.38 9.00 -7.05
C TYR A 129 -15.39 8.33 -7.99
N SER A 130 -15.94 9.10 -8.94
CA SER A 130 -16.61 8.51 -10.09
C SER A 130 -15.52 8.09 -11.08
N PHE A 131 -15.19 6.82 -11.12
CA PHE A 131 -14.24 6.31 -12.11
C PHE A 131 -14.91 6.17 -13.48
N PRO A 132 -14.22 6.54 -14.56
CA PRO A 132 -14.49 5.93 -15.85
C PRO A 132 -14.16 4.43 -15.71
N SER A 133 -14.95 3.58 -16.35
CA SER A 133 -14.80 2.13 -16.33
C SER A 133 -13.37 1.71 -16.69
N PHE A 134 -12.61 1.31 -15.69
CA PHE A 134 -11.26 0.82 -15.84
C PHE A 134 -11.32 -0.71 -16.01
N ASP A 135 -10.63 -1.22 -17.00
CA ASP A 135 -10.28 -2.63 -17.07
C ASP A 135 -9.12 -2.88 -16.08
N GLN A 136 -9.49 -3.09 -14.81
CA GLN A 136 -8.57 -3.12 -13.65
C GLN A 136 -7.45 -4.16 -13.78
N GLU A 137 -7.67 -5.23 -14.55
CA GLU A 137 -6.65 -6.28 -14.71
C GLU A 137 -5.55 -5.88 -15.70
N ALA A 138 -5.90 -5.26 -16.83
CA ALA A 138 -4.93 -4.92 -17.87
C ALA A 138 -3.96 -3.81 -17.43
N ASP A 139 -4.45 -2.76 -16.78
CA ASP A 139 -3.60 -1.67 -16.30
C ASP A 139 -2.73 -2.06 -15.11
N PHE A 140 -3.21 -3.00 -14.29
CA PHE A 140 -2.41 -3.60 -13.23
C PHE A 140 -1.22 -4.38 -13.79
N PHE A 141 -1.45 -5.23 -14.80
CA PHE A 141 -0.36 -6.00 -15.42
C PHE A 141 0.69 -5.10 -16.06
N LEU A 142 0.29 -4.02 -16.74
CA LEU A 142 1.23 -3.06 -17.33
C LEU A 142 2.08 -2.32 -16.29
N ALA A 143 1.47 -1.89 -15.18
CA ALA A 143 2.21 -1.23 -14.09
C ALA A 143 3.16 -2.22 -13.39
N TRP A 144 2.78 -3.50 -13.30
CA TRP A 144 3.60 -4.54 -12.68
C TRP A 144 4.71 -5.05 -13.60
N GLU A 145 4.53 -5.09 -14.90
CA GLU A 145 5.61 -5.42 -15.84
C GLU A 145 6.80 -4.44 -15.68
N GLY A 146 6.53 -3.13 -15.54
CA GLY A 146 7.55 -2.14 -15.25
C GLY A 146 8.25 -2.37 -13.90
N PHE A 147 7.52 -2.75 -12.86
CA PHE A 147 8.04 -3.05 -11.53
C PHE A 147 8.91 -4.32 -11.54
N PHE A 148 8.47 -5.39 -12.21
CA PHE A 148 9.26 -6.63 -12.32
C PHE A 148 10.48 -6.49 -13.22
N HIS A 149 10.39 -5.69 -14.26
CA HIS A 149 11.57 -5.38 -15.07
C HIS A 149 12.66 -4.74 -14.21
N LYS A 150 12.28 -3.84 -13.32
CA LYS A 150 13.20 -3.17 -12.38
C LYS A 150 13.76 -4.14 -11.33
N ILE A 151 12.93 -5.00 -10.74
CA ILE A 151 13.39 -6.03 -9.78
C ILE A 151 14.34 -7.03 -10.47
N ARG A 152 14.06 -7.43 -11.71
CA ARG A 152 14.97 -8.29 -12.49
C ARG A 152 16.33 -7.66 -12.68
N LEU A 153 16.39 -6.36 -12.99
CA LEU A 153 17.63 -5.62 -13.14
C LEU A 153 18.40 -5.53 -11.81
N GLU A 154 17.69 -5.31 -10.70
CA GLU A 154 18.30 -5.22 -9.37
C GLU A 154 18.79 -6.57 -8.82
N LEU A 155 18.15 -7.68 -9.18
CA LEU A 155 18.51 -9.03 -8.74
C LEU A 155 19.47 -9.74 -9.69
N GLY A 156 19.84 -9.14 -10.84
CA GLY A 156 20.79 -9.72 -11.80
C GLY A 156 20.30 -11.02 -12.45
N VAL A 157 19.00 -11.29 -12.44
CA VAL A 157 18.41 -12.49 -13.06
C VAL A 157 18.23 -12.23 -14.55
N SER A 158 19.22 -12.60 -15.35
CA SER A 158 19.08 -12.76 -16.80
C SER A 158 18.38 -14.09 -17.09
N ARG A 159 17.48 -14.07 -18.06
CA ARG A 159 16.56 -15.11 -18.56
C ARG A 159 16.86 -16.54 -18.16
#